data_39a393a7097a6cf7e8bc070a54fb74b2
#
_entry.id   39a393a7097a6cf7e8bc070a54fb74b2
#
_cell.length_a   1.000
_cell.length_b   1.000
_cell.length_c   1.000
_cell.angle_alpha   90.00
_cell.angle_beta   90.00
_cell.angle_gamma   90.00
#
_symmetry.space_group_name_H-M   'P 1'
#
loop_
_entity.id
_entity.type
_entity.pdbx_description
1 polymer ?
#
loop_
_entity_poly.entity_id
_entity_poly.type
_entity_poly.pdbx_seq_one_letter_code
_entity_poly.pdbx_strand_id
1 'polypeptide(L)'
;MRRVEAGAGEPSVVLEAGAGNGAASWQRVIPLLAPHVRVVAYDRAGLGGSDPAPGLATIDRMTDDLASVIAGLGARPCVLAGHSLGGILVQLLAFRQPDLVAGLVLVDPGHEEMEGLLPLLLRWGWRIMLSVHPDELHDDAPVTLAAVREMRAAARPFPDVPVVVLSAARGFPRRFRACWTRLQAGLAAAAPQGRHAVVSGTGHNIPRERPDVVADAILTVVAQARPSCS
;
A
#
# COMPACT_ATOMS: atom_id res chain seq x y z
N MET A 1 12.03 2.63 14.30
CA MET A 1 10.95 1.76 13.82
C MET A 1 11.39 0.30 13.84
N ARG A 2 10.57 -0.58 14.43
CA ARG A 2 10.81 -2.03 14.45
C ARG A 2 10.61 -2.59 13.03
N ARG A 3 11.51 -3.50 12.62
CA ARG A 3 11.47 -4.16 11.31
C ARG A 3 11.46 -5.68 11.45
N VAL A 4 10.79 -6.34 10.51
CA VAL A 4 10.87 -7.79 10.26
C VAL A 4 11.49 -7.94 8.88
N GLU A 5 12.60 -8.66 8.80
CA GLU A 5 13.36 -8.87 7.57
C GLU A 5 13.58 -10.36 7.35
N ALA A 6 13.41 -10.83 6.10
CA ALA A 6 13.60 -12.21 5.71
C ALA A 6 14.05 -12.31 4.25
N GLY A 7 14.69 -13.43 3.90
CA GLY A 7 15.17 -13.70 2.55
C GLY A 7 16.39 -12.86 2.13
N ALA A 8 16.74 -12.96 0.85
CA ALA A 8 17.87 -12.25 0.24
C ALA A 8 17.61 -12.02 -1.26
N GLY A 9 18.37 -11.10 -1.87
CA GLY A 9 18.28 -10.80 -3.32
C GLY A 9 17.64 -9.45 -3.62
N GLU A 10 17.78 -9.03 -4.87
CA GLU A 10 17.36 -7.74 -5.40
C GLU A 10 16.35 -7.92 -6.57
N PRO A 11 15.45 -6.93 -6.77
CA PRO A 11 15.19 -5.79 -5.88
C PRO A 11 14.58 -6.22 -4.56
N SER A 12 14.89 -5.50 -3.46
CA SER A 12 14.23 -5.74 -2.17
C SER A 12 12.74 -5.39 -2.23
N VAL A 13 11.90 -6.09 -1.47
CA VAL A 13 10.46 -5.83 -1.32
C VAL A 13 10.21 -5.16 0.02
N VAL A 14 9.52 -4.01 0.01
CA VAL A 14 9.07 -3.32 1.23
C VAL A 14 7.54 -3.42 1.33
N LEU A 15 7.07 -3.91 2.48
CA LEU A 15 5.65 -4.15 2.76
C LEU A 15 5.11 -3.06 3.69
N GLU A 16 4.16 -2.26 3.19
CA GLU A 16 3.51 -1.18 3.91
C GLU A 16 2.09 -1.57 4.34
N ALA A 17 1.84 -1.53 5.65
CA ALA A 17 0.59 -2.03 6.23
C ALA A 17 -0.57 -1.02 6.12
N GLY A 18 -1.80 -1.51 6.29
CA GLY A 18 -3.00 -0.68 6.42
C GLY A 18 -3.06 0.10 7.72
N ALA A 19 -4.06 0.97 7.88
CA ALA A 19 -4.30 1.74 9.10
C ALA A 19 -4.44 0.82 10.32
N GLY A 20 -3.85 1.20 11.45
CA GLY A 20 -3.86 0.44 12.71
C GLY A 20 -3.09 -0.89 12.66
N ASN A 21 -2.37 -1.16 11.58
CA ASN A 21 -1.65 -2.41 11.37
C ASN A 21 -0.16 -2.16 11.19
N GLY A 22 0.64 -3.13 11.64
CA GLY A 22 2.09 -3.16 11.44
C GLY A 22 2.54 -4.38 10.65
N ALA A 23 3.82 -4.72 10.78
CA ALA A 23 4.48 -5.85 10.11
C ALA A 23 3.74 -7.19 10.28
N ALA A 24 3.05 -7.38 11.40
CA ALA A 24 2.29 -8.60 11.70
C ALA A 24 1.16 -8.88 10.68
N SER A 25 0.62 -7.86 10.00
CA SER A 25 -0.40 -8.04 8.96
C SER A 25 0.12 -8.83 7.75
N TRP A 26 1.43 -8.86 7.56
CA TRP A 26 2.12 -9.53 6.46
C TRP A 26 2.69 -10.91 6.83
N GLN A 27 2.44 -11.39 8.07
CA GLN A 27 3.04 -12.62 8.59
C GLN A 27 2.79 -13.87 7.74
N ARG A 28 1.70 -13.90 6.94
CA ARG A 28 1.38 -15.00 6.01
C ARG A 28 2.01 -14.83 4.63
N VAL A 29 2.34 -13.61 4.25
CA VAL A 29 2.94 -13.28 2.94
C VAL A 29 4.46 -13.41 2.99
N ILE A 30 5.10 -12.93 4.07
CA ILE A 30 6.55 -12.94 4.23
C ILE A 30 7.18 -14.32 3.98
N PRO A 31 6.66 -15.45 4.55
CA PRO A 31 7.25 -16.78 4.33
C PRO A 31 7.17 -17.24 2.86
N LEU A 32 6.20 -16.74 2.09
CA LEU A 32 6.06 -17.07 0.67
C LEU A 32 7.03 -16.27 -0.21
N LEU A 33 7.46 -15.10 0.24
CA LEU A 33 8.42 -14.24 -0.48
C LEU A 33 9.88 -14.55 -0.14
N ALA A 34 10.16 -14.86 1.14
CA ALA A 34 11.52 -15.01 1.66
C ALA A 34 12.42 -16.01 0.89
N PRO A 35 11.90 -17.13 0.31
CA PRO A 35 12.71 -18.01 -0.52
C PRO A 35 13.20 -17.39 -1.84
N HIS A 36 12.62 -16.27 -2.28
CA HIS A 36 12.81 -15.73 -3.64
C HIS A 36 13.44 -14.34 -3.67
N VAL A 37 13.27 -13.56 -2.59
CA VAL A 37 13.64 -12.15 -2.55
C VAL A 37 13.84 -11.68 -1.10
N ARG A 38 14.64 -10.63 -0.91
CA ARG A 38 14.69 -9.94 0.39
C ARG A 38 13.41 -9.18 0.61
N VAL A 39 12.72 -9.44 1.73
CA VAL A 39 11.46 -8.80 2.10
C VAL A 39 11.58 -8.12 3.46
N VAL A 40 11.07 -6.90 3.55
CA VAL A 40 11.06 -6.08 4.76
C VAL A 40 9.66 -5.58 5.02
N ALA A 41 9.15 -5.85 6.22
CA ALA A 41 7.96 -5.23 6.77
C ALA A 41 8.34 -4.46 8.04
N TYR A 42 7.60 -3.42 8.38
CA TYR A 42 7.91 -2.62 9.55
C TYR A 42 6.65 -2.14 10.27
N ASP A 43 6.82 -1.78 11.52
CA ASP A 43 5.80 -1.13 12.31
C ASP A 43 6.02 0.38 12.20
N ARG A 44 5.01 1.13 11.74
CA ARG A 44 5.04 2.59 11.75
C ARG A 44 5.21 3.12 13.18
N ALA A 45 5.63 4.35 13.33
CA ALA A 45 5.79 5.00 14.62
C ALA A 45 4.49 4.90 15.45
N GLY A 46 4.60 4.48 16.72
CA GLY A 46 3.47 4.27 17.62
C GLY A 46 2.74 2.95 17.46
N LEU A 47 3.09 2.12 16.45
CA LEU A 47 2.44 0.84 16.22
C LEU A 47 3.35 -0.34 16.55
N GLY A 48 2.72 -1.44 16.95
CA GLY A 48 3.39 -2.71 17.20
C GLY A 48 4.54 -2.56 18.19
N GLY A 49 5.77 -2.76 17.73
CA GLY A 49 6.98 -2.61 18.56
C GLY A 49 7.80 -1.36 18.25
N SER A 50 7.24 -0.38 17.53
CA SER A 50 7.88 0.91 17.26
C SER A 50 7.52 1.95 18.28
N ASP A 51 8.51 2.75 18.70
CA ASP A 51 8.28 3.86 19.61
C ASP A 51 7.38 4.93 18.96
N PRO A 52 6.55 5.63 19.76
CA PRO A 52 5.81 6.79 19.28
C PRO A 52 6.77 7.87 18.75
N ALA A 53 6.37 8.54 17.68
CA ALA A 53 7.08 9.70 17.22
C ALA A 53 6.42 10.99 17.73
N PRO A 54 7.18 12.07 18.01
CA PRO A 54 6.61 13.32 18.46
C PRO A 54 5.75 13.97 17.37
N GLY A 55 4.60 14.55 17.76
CA GLY A 55 3.67 15.25 16.88
C GLY A 55 2.66 14.33 16.17
N LEU A 56 1.83 14.94 15.32
CA LEU A 56 0.76 14.26 14.61
C LEU A 56 1.30 13.31 13.53
N ALA A 57 0.69 12.15 13.40
CA ALA A 57 0.91 11.26 12.28
C ALA A 57 0.18 11.82 11.05
N THR A 58 0.90 12.47 10.15
CA THR A 58 0.38 12.92 8.86
C THR A 58 0.78 11.96 7.74
N ILE A 59 0.04 11.94 6.65
CA ILE A 59 0.41 11.12 5.48
C ILE A 59 1.77 11.52 4.93
N ASP A 60 2.10 12.80 4.94
CA ASP A 60 3.41 13.28 4.50
C ASP A 60 4.52 12.66 5.33
N ARG A 61 4.37 12.71 6.64
CA ARG A 61 5.33 12.11 7.57
C ARG A 61 5.44 10.59 7.39
N MET A 62 4.30 9.88 7.28
CA MET A 62 4.32 8.43 7.05
C MET A 62 5.02 8.08 5.74
N THR A 63 4.85 8.90 4.69
CA THR A 63 5.54 8.74 3.41
C THR A 63 7.04 8.97 3.54
N ASP A 64 7.45 9.99 4.31
CA ASP A 64 8.86 10.28 4.59
C ASP A 64 9.49 9.19 5.47
N ASP A 65 8.74 8.64 6.41
CA ASP A 65 9.15 7.48 7.21
C ASP A 65 9.39 6.25 6.33
N LEU A 66 8.50 5.97 5.37
CA LEU A 66 8.69 4.89 4.39
C LEU A 66 9.95 5.13 3.54
N ALA A 67 10.18 6.35 3.05
CA ALA A 67 11.41 6.71 2.33
C ALA A 67 12.65 6.46 3.19
N SER A 68 12.59 6.78 4.49
CA SER A 68 13.68 6.57 5.45
C SER A 68 13.95 5.08 5.70
N VAL A 69 12.90 4.24 5.74
CA VAL A 69 13.04 2.78 5.80
C VAL A 69 13.80 2.27 4.58
N ILE A 70 13.39 2.68 3.36
CA ILE A 70 14.06 2.27 2.11
C ILE A 70 15.51 2.75 2.09
N ALA A 71 15.76 4.00 2.50
CA ALA A 71 17.13 4.53 2.60
C ALA A 71 18.02 3.68 3.50
N GLY A 72 17.48 3.21 4.61
CA GLY A 72 18.19 2.37 5.58
C GLY A 72 18.48 0.94 5.10
N LEU A 73 17.90 0.48 3.98
CA LEU A 73 18.15 -0.86 3.42
C LEU A 73 19.41 -0.91 2.56
N GLY A 74 19.93 0.24 2.12
CA GLY A 74 21.09 0.33 1.23
C GLY A 74 20.87 -0.13 -0.21
N ALA A 75 19.75 -0.82 -0.46
CA ALA A 75 19.38 -1.36 -1.77
C ALA A 75 18.28 -0.50 -2.39
N ARG A 76 18.50 0.00 -3.60
CA ARG A 76 17.55 0.86 -4.35
C ARG A 76 17.68 0.57 -5.84
N PRO A 77 16.57 0.68 -6.61
CA PRO A 77 15.17 0.86 -6.19
C PRO A 77 14.53 -0.41 -5.62
N CYS A 78 13.42 -0.28 -4.87
CA CYS A 78 12.69 -1.37 -4.25
C CYS A 78 11.32 -1.62 -4.91
N VAL A 79 10.82 -2.84 -4.82
CA VAL A 79 9.39 -3.12 -5.07
C VAL A 79 8.61 -2.81 -3.80
N LEU A 80 7.56 -2.00 -3.91
CA LEU A 80 6.73 -1.60 -2.78
C LEU A 80 5.37 -2.29 -2.86
N ALA A 81 4.96 -2.94 -1.79
CA ALA A 81 3.62 -3.52 -1.67
C ALA A 81 2.86 -2.85 -0.53
N GLY A 82 1.73 -2.20 -0.82
CA GLY A 82 0.94 -1.46 0.15
C GLY A 82 -0.49 -1.97 0.24
N HIS A 83 -0.97 -2.22 1.46
CA HIS A 83 -2.36 -2.60 1.73
C HIS A 83 -3.15 -1.41 2.26
N SER A 84 -4.36 -1.17 1.73
CA SER A 84 -5.28 -0.14 2.24
C SER A 84 -4.62 1.25 2.30
N LEU A 85 -4.44 1.85 3.50
CA LEU A 85 -3.67 3.08 3.71
C LEU A 85 -2.25 2.96 3.18
N GLY A 86 -1.57 1.83 3.43
CA GLY A 86 -0.23 1.57 2.91
C GLY A 86 -0.17 1.65 1.37
N GLY A 87 -1.27 1.29 0.70
CA GLY A 87 -1.39 1.46 -0.75
C GLY A 87 -1.39 2.93 -1.18
N ILE A 88 -1.91 3.85 -0.35
CA ILE A 88 -1.81 5.30 -0.59
C ILE A 88 -0.37 5.76 -0.40
N LEU A 89 0.27 5.34 0.70
CA LEU A 89 1.64 5.77 1.03
C LEU A 89 2.66 5.38 -0.03
N VAL A 90 2.61 4.14 -0.54
CA VAL A 90 3.53 3.68 -1.59
C VAL A 90 3.29 4.40 -2.92
N GLN A 91 2.04 4.78 -3.25
CA GLN A 91 1.75 5.61 -4.42
C GLN A 91 2.33 7.02 -4.27
N LEU A 92 2.14 7.65 -3.11
CA LEU A 92 2.67 8.97 -2.83
C LEU A 92 4.19 8.99 -2.93
N LEU A 93 4.84 7.96 -2.38
CA LEU A 93 6.28 7.84 -2.49
C LEU A 93 6.71 7.70 -3.95
N ALA A 94 6.02 6.87 -4.73
CA ALA A 94 6.33 6.69 -6.15
C ALA A 94 6.19 7.99 -6.96
N PHE A 95 5.25 8.86 -6.61
CA PHE A 95 5.10 10.18 -7.24
C PHE A 95 6.17 11.19 -6.80
N ARG A 96 6.57 11.15 -5.54
CA ARG A 96 7.56 12.08 -4.96
C ARG A 96 9.00 11.70 -5.28
N GLN A 97 9.30 10.42 -5.20
CA GLN A 97 10.64 9.86 -5.29
C GLN A 97 10.65 8.61 -6.18
N PRO A 98 10.35 8.74 -7.49
CA PRO A 98 10.24 7.61 -8.42
C PRO A 98 11.51 6.75 -8.49
N ASP A 99 12.68 7.35 -8.27
CA ASP A 99 13.98 6.66 -8.28
C ASP A 99 14.15 5.63 -7.14
N LEU A 100 13.27 5.66 -6.15
CA LEU A 100 13.25 4.65 -5.07
C LEU A 100 12.41 3.42 -5.43
N VAL A 101 11.66 3.45 -6.55
CA VAL A 101 10.60 2.49 -6.84
C VAL A 101 10.92 1.70 -8.09
N ALA A 102 11.09 0.38 -7.94
CA ALA A 102 11.24 -0.57 -9.04
C ALA A 102 9.90 -1.16 -9.51
N GLY A 103 8.85 -1.08 -8.72
CA GLY A 103 7.51 -1.57 -9.03
C GLY A 103 6.56 -1.44 -7.85
N LEU A 104 5.27 -1.55 -8.11
CA LEU A 104 4.22 -1.38 -7.11
C LEU A 104 3.23 -2.54 -7.10
N VAL A 105 2.84 -2.99 -5.90
CA VAL A 105 1.70 -3.88 -5.69
C VAL A 105 0.73 -3.21 -4.71
N LEU A 106 -0.43 -2.82 -5.21
CA LEU A 106 -1.45 -2.12 -4.47
C LEU A 106 -2.56 -3.10 -4.07
N VAL A 107 -2.63 -3.43 -2.79
CA VAL A 107 -3.54 -4.47 -2.27
C VAL A 107 -4.75 -3.81 -1.64
N ASP A 108 -5.85 -3.80 -2.37
CA ASP A 108 -7.12 -3.12 -2.03
C ASP A 108 -6.89 -1.72 -1.45
N PRO A 109 -6.10 -0.87 -2.18
CA PRO A 109 -5.61 0.40 -1.67
C PRO A 109 -6.77 1.36 -1.40
N GLY A 110 -6.60 2.26 -0.44
CA GLY A 110 -7.50 3.40 -0.29
C GLY A 110 -7.54 4.24 -1.57
N HIS A 111 -8.68 4.88 -1.81
CA HIS A 111 -8.90 5.71 -3.00
C HIS A 111 -9.55 7.04 -2.57
N GLU A 112 -9.11 8.15 -3.13
CA GLU A 112 -9.57 9.49 -2.77
C GLU A 112 -11.07 9.71 -3.01
N GLU A 113 -11.65 9.04 -4.00
CA GLU A 113 -13.09 9.14 -4.29
C GLU A 113 -13.97 8.31 -3.35
N MET A 114 -13.38 7.55 -2.43
CA MET A 114 -14.13 6.69 -1.51
C MET A 114 -15.09 7.49 -0.61
N GLU A 115 -14.74 8.71 -0.22
CA GLU A 115 -15.64 9.56 0.60
C GLU A 115 -16.96 9.90 -0.09
N GLY A 116 -16.92 10.14 -1.40
CA GLY A 116 -18.12 10.42 -2.20
C GLY A 116 -19.03 9.22 -2.41
N LEU A 117 -18.50 8.01 -2.25
CA LEU A 117 -19.21 6.75 -2.53
C LEU A 117 -19.88 6.12 -1.33
N LEU A 118 -19.48 6.49 -0.11
CA LEU A 118 -20.00 5.90 1.11
C LEU A 118 -21.30 6.58 1.54
N PRO A 119 -22.41 5.83 1.74
CA PRO A 119 -23.57 6.36 2.44
C PRO A 119 -23.18 6.95 3.80
N LEU A 120 -23.96 7.92 4.28
CA LEU A 120 -23.68 8.66 5.51
C LEU A 120 -23.29 7.74 6.69
N LEU A 121 -23.96 6.59 6.83
CA LEU A 121 -23.70 5.59 7.88
C LEU A 121 -22.31 4.93 7.78
N LEU A 122 -21.81 4.68 6.56
CA LEU A 122 -20.47 4.12 6.35
C LEU A 122 -19.38 5.20 6.54
N ARG A 123 -19.68 6.46 6.23
CA ARG A 123 -18.81 7.60 6.58
C ARG A 123 -18.61 7.71 8.09
N TRP A 124 -19.65 7.48 8.87
CA TRP A 124 -19.55 7.41 10.34
C TRP A 124 -18.75 6.21 10.81
N GLY A 125 -18.94 5.02 10.21
CA GLY A 125 -18.15 3.84 10.51
C GLY A 125 -16.66 4.02 10.19
N TRP A 126 -16.33 4.66 9.08
CA TRP A 126 -14.96 5.03 8.73
C TRP A 126 -14.37 6.01 9.76
N ARG A 127 -15.12 7.04 10.17
CA ARG A 127 -14.71 7.97 11.23
C ARG A 127 -14.52 7.28 12.58
N ILE A 128 -15.37 6.31 12.93
CA ILE A 128 -15.24 5.52 14.15
C ILE A 128 -13.99 4.63 14.06
N MET A 129 -13.74 3.99 12.93
CA MET A 129 -12.53 3.18 12.72
C MET A 129 -11.26 4.03 12.87
N LEU A 130 -11.26 5.24 12.32
CA LEU A 130 -10.17 6.22 12.48
C LEU A 130 -10.05 6.72 13.92
N SER A 131 -11.17 6.82 14.66
CA SER A 131 -11.18 7.25 16.07
C SER A 131 -10.67 6.17 17.03
N VAL A 132 -10.73 4.90 16.65
CA VAL A 132 -10.21 3.76 17.44
C VAL A 132 -8.69 3.65 17.31
N HIS A 133 -8.11 4.26 16.27
CA HIS A 133 -6.65 4.33 16.05
C HIS A 133 -6.21 5.80 15.94
N PRO A 134 -6.38 6.59 17.03
CA PRO A 134 -6.13 8.03 16.99
C PRO A 134 -4.67 8.38 16.70
N ASP A 135 -3.73 7.47 17.00
CA ASP A 135 -2.30 7.71 16.83
C ASP A 135 -1.84 7.63 15.37
N GLU A 136 -2.66 7.03 14.48
CA GLU A 136 -2.32 6.92 13.06
C GLU A 136 -2.89 8.02 12.17
N LEU A 137 -4.08 8.51 12.50
CA LEU A 137 -4.79 9.50 11.69
C LEU A 137 -5.55 10.45 12.62
N HIS A 138 -4.86 11.38 13.25
CA HIS A 138 -5.52 12.50 13.92
C HIS A 138 -6.40 13.28 12.92
N ASP A 139 -7.29 14.12 13.41
CA ASP A 139 -8.36 14.92 12.77
C ASP A 139 -8.18 15.36 11.30
N ASP A 140 -7.02 15.08 10.70
CA ASP A 140 -6.61 15.44 9.34
C ASP A 140 -6.97 14.41 8.25
N ALA A 141 -7.68 13.33 8.57
CA ALA A 141 -8.05 12.32 7.56
C ALA A 141 -8.78 12.91 6.32
N PRO A 142 -9.70 13.89 6.45
CA PRO A 142 -10.29 14.58 5.31
C PRO A 142 -9.29 15.43 4.54
N VAL A 143 -8.37 16.10 5.22
CA VAL A 143 -7.30 16.92 4.63
C VAL A 143 -6.31 16.04 3.88
N THR A 144 -6.03 14.90 4.44
CA THR A 144 -5.16 13.87 3.88
C THR A 144 -5.67 13.31 2.55
N LEU A 145 -6.97 12.95 2.47
CA LEU A 145 -7.57 12.50 1.22
C LEU A 145 -7.63 13.62 0.18
N ALA A 146 -7.85 14.87 0.59
CA ALA A 146 -7.77 16.04 -0.28
C ALA A 146 -6.34 16.24 -0.81
N ALA A 147 -5.33 16.12 0.04
CA ALA A 147 -3.92 16.23 -0.37
C ALA A 147 -3.51 15.14 -1.38
N VAL A 148 -3.99 13.90 -1.21
CA VAL A 148 -3.79 12.82 -2.19
C VAL A 148 -4.46 13.16 -3.53
N ARG A 149 -5.67 13.74 -3.50
CA ARG A 149 -6.37 14.20 -4.70
C ARG A 149 -5.62 15.33 -5.40
N GLU A 150 -5.15 16.32 -4.65
CA GLU A 150 -4.35 17.42 -5.18
C GLU A 150 -3.02 16.93 -5.77
N MET A 151 -2.35 15.99 -5.11
CA MET A 151 -1.12 15.39 -5.63
C MET A 151 -1.33 14.60 -6.93
N ARG A 152 -2.49 13.92 -7.07
CA ARG A 152 -2.88 13.28 -8.33
C ARG A 152 -3.28 14.29 -9.39
N ALA A 153 -4.02 15.33 -9.02
CA ALA A 153 -4.41 16.42 -9.93
C ALA A 153 -3.21 17.25 -10.41
N ALA A 154 -2.18 17.39 -9.59
CA ALA A 154 -0.89 17.97 -9.97
C ALA A 154 -0.12 17.10 -10.98
N ALA A 155 -0.74 15.99 -11.41
CA ALA A 155 -0.41 15.13 -12.55
C ALA A 155 1.09 14.86 -12.75
N ARG A 156 1.70 14.21 -11.77
CA ARG A 156 2.85 13.38 -12.13
C ARG A 156 2.29 12.02 -12.54
N PRO A 157 2.55 11.56 -13.76
CA PRO A 157 2.17 10.20 -14.15
C PRO A 157 2.82 9.20 -13.20
N PHE A 158 2.21 8.02 -13.05
CA PHE A 158 2.92 6.91 -12.43
C PHE A 158 4.28 6.74 -13.11
N PRO A 159 5.34 6.45 -12.36
CA PRO A 159 6.61 6.08 -12.97
C PRO A 159 6.40 4.89 -13.90
N ASP A 160 7.25 4.79 -14.93
CA ASP A 160 7.20 3.70 -15.90
C ASP A 160 7.79 2.41 -15.31
N VAL A 161 7.08 1.85 -14.35
CA VAL A 161 7.41 0.63 -13.63
C VAL A 161 6.22 -0.32 -13.61
N PRO A 162 6.42 -1.62 -13.41
CA PRO A 162 5.32 -2.58 -13.25
C PRO A 162 4.42 -2.21 -12.06
N VAL A 163 3.11 -2.16 -12.28
CA VAL A 163 2.10 -1.88 -11.24
C VAL A 163 1.02 -2.96 -11.27
N VAL A 164 0.78 -3.62 -10.15
CA VAL A 164 -0.34 -4.57 -9.98
C VAL A 164 -1.28 -4.04 -8.91
N VAL A 165 -2.56 -3.92 -9.26
CA VAL A 165 -3.63 -3.55 -8.33
C VAL A 165 -4.50 -4.78 -8.07
N LEU A 166 -4.58 -5.21 -6.83
CA LEU A 166 -5.46 -6.27 -6.36
C LEU A 166 -6.65 -5.64 -5.64
N SER A 167 -7.87 -6.04 -5.96
CA SER A 167 -9.07 -5.59 -5.27
C SER A 167 -9.90 -6.73 -4.70
N ALA A 168 -10.56 -6.49 -3.57
CA ALA A 168 -11.41 -7.45 -2.89
C ALA A 168 -12.72 -7.69 -3.66
N ALA A 169 -13.14 -8.96 -3.73
CA ALA A 169 -14.41 -9.34 -4.35
C ALA A 169 -15.62 -9.17 -3.41
N ARG A 170 -15.40 -9.04 -2.10
CA ARG A 170 -16.45 -8.92 -1.05
C ARG A 170 -16.17 -7.71 -0.15
N GLY A 171 -17.06 -7.42 0.77
CA GLY A 171 -16.89 -6.36 1.77
C GLY A 171 -17.80 -5.15 1.56
N PHE A 172 -18.25 -4.90 0.33
CA PHE A 172 -19.21 -3.83 0.02
C PHE A 172 -20.53 -4.37 -0.53
N PRO A 173 -21.67 -3.68 -0.34
CA PRO A 173 -22.90 -3.94 -1.08
C PRO A 173 -22.67 -3.93 -2.59
N ARG A 174 -23.44 -4.72 -3.35
CA ARG A 174 -23.19 -4.95 -4.80
C ARG A 174 -22.96 -3.66 -5.62
N ARG A 175 -23.77 -2.62 -5.39
CA ARG A 175 -23.65 -1.32 -6.08
C ARG A 175 -22.32 -0.61 -5.79
N PHE A 176 -21.84 -0.69 -4.55
CA PHE A 176 -20.56 -0.09 -4.15
C PHE A 176 -19.37 -0.88 -4.69
N ARG A 177 -19.48 -2.21 -4.70
CA ARG A 177 -18.44 -3.08 -5.21
C ARG A 177 -18.12 -2.80 -6.67
N ALA A 178 -19.15 -2.65 -7.52
CA ALA A 178 -18.95 -2.31 -8.93
C ALA A 178 -18.21 -0.96 -9.10
N CYS A 179 -18.56 0.02 -8.26
CA CYS A 179 -17.89 1.32 -8.27
C CYS A 179 -16.46 1.20 -7.73
N TRP A 180 -16.25 0.50 -6.62
CA TRP A 180 -14.94 0.23 -6.05
C TRP A 180 -14.02 -0.46 -7.04
N THR A 181 -14.47 -1.56 -7.66
CA THR A 181 -13.72 -2.29 -8.69
C THR A 181 -13.35 -1.38 -9.86
N ARG A 182 -14.24 -0.48 -10.28
CA ARG A 182 -13.96 0.48 -11.36
C ARG A 182 -12.88 1.49 -10.97
N LEU A 183 -12.90 2.00 -9.73
CA LEU A 183 -11.85 2.89 -9.23
C LEU A 183 -10.49 2.20 -9.20
N GLN A 184 -10.45 0.97 -8.70
CA GLN A 184 -9.22 0.17 -8.67
C GLN A 184 -8.70 -0.15 -10.08
N ALA A 185 -9.59 -0.44 -11.01
CA ALA A 185 -9.24 -0.63 -12.42
C ALA A 185 -8.72 0.67 -13.06
N GLY A 186 -9.35 1.81 -12.73
CA GLY A 186 -8.89 3.15 -13.15
C GLY A 186 -7.51 3.47 -12.64
N LEU A 187 -7.21 3.10 -11.38
CA LEU A 187 -5.90 3.27 -10.79
C LEU A 187 -4.82 2.47 -11.56
N ALA A 188 -5.12 1.22 -11.92
CA ALA A 188 -4.21 0.42 -12.73
C ALA A 188 -4.04 1.00 -14.14
N ALA A 189 -5.13 1.46 -14.77
CA ALA A 189 -5.10 2.04 -16.10
C ALA A 189 -4.31 3.37 -16.17
N ALA A 190 -4.15 4.07 -15.04
CA ALA A 190 -3.35 5.29 -14.95
C ALA A 190 -1.83 5.02 -14.96
N ALA A 191 -1.40 3.77 -14.70
CA ALA A 191 0.00 3.37 -14.73
C ALA A 191 0.37 2.80 -16.11
N PRO A 192 1.52 3.20 -16.72
CA PRO A 192 1.94 2.72 -18.06
C PRO A 192 2.00 1.19 -18.17
N GLN A 193 2.43 0.51 -17.11
CA GLN A 193 2.53 -0.94 -17.03
C GLN A 193 1.55 -1.53 -15.99
N GLY A 194 0.38 -0.90 -15.87
CA GLY A 194 -0.60 -1.26 -14.83
C GLY A 194 -1.46 -2.48 -15.19
N ARG A 195 -1.72 -3.32 -14.19
CA ARG A 195 -2.63 -4.48 -14.28
C ARG A 195 -3.54 -4.51 -13.07
N HIS A 196 -4.80 -4.89 -13.28
CA HIS A 196 -5.79 -5.02 -12.23
C HIS A 196 -6.32 -6.44 -12.15
N ALA A 197 -6.49 -6.96 -10.94
CA ALA A 197 -7.13 -8.24 -10.69
C ALA A 197 -8.07 -8.16 -9.47
N VAL A 198 -9.26 -8.74 -9.63
CA VAL A 198 -10.22 -8.94 -8.54
C VAL A 198 -9.94 -10.28 -7.88
N VAL A 199 -9.62 -10.28 -6.58
CA VAL A 199 -9.30 -11.50 -5.83
C VAL A 199 -10.59 -12.15 -5.34
N SER A 200 -11.00 -13.21 -6.03
CA SER A 200 -12.23 -13.93 -5.74
C SER A 200 -12.27 -14.48 -4.32
N GLY A 201 -13.45 -14.38 -3.70
CA GLY A 201 -13.69 -14.96 -2.37
C GLY A 201 -13.12 -14.15 -1.20
N THR A 202 -12.44 -13.01 -1.43
CA THR A 202 -11.83 -12.20 -0.36
C THR A 202 -12.61 -10.95 0.00
N GLY A 203 -12.49 -10.54 1.27
CA GLY A 203 -12.77 -9.20 1.75
C GLY A 203 -11.54 -8.30 1.67
N HIS A 204 -11.63 -7.15 2.34
CA HIS A 204 -10.57 -6.12 2.35
C HIS A 204 -9.20 -6.65 2.81
N ASN A 205 -9.17 -7.64 3.69
CA ASN A 205 -7.93 -8.15 4.28
C ASN A 205 -7.28 -9.26 3.42
N ILE A 206 -7.03 -8.95 2.14
CA ILE A 206 -6.45 -9.88 1.15
C ILE A 206 -5.12 -10.50 1.64
N PRO A 207 -4.18 -9.75 2.28
CA PRO A 207 -2.92 -10.35 2.73
C PRO A 207 -3.09 -11.49 3.73
N ARG A 208 -4.20 -11.48 4.49
CA ARG A 208 -4.54 -12.53 5.44
C ARG A 208 -5.34 -13.67 4.82
N GLU A 209 -6.27 -13.33 3.91
CA GLU A 209 -7.22 -14.29 3.33
C GLU A 209 -6.64 -15.06 2.15
N ARG A 210 -5.84 -14.40 1.31
CA ARG A 210 -5.17 -14.98 0.13
C ARG A 210 -3.72 -14.47 0.01
N PRO A 211 -2.86 -14.84 1.00
CA PRO A 211 -1.46 -14.47 0.98
C PRO A 211 -0.72 -15.00 -0.26
N ASP A 212 -1.15 -16.14 -0.80
CA ASP A 212 -0.67 -16.73 -2.06
C ASP A 212 -0.81 -15.76 -3.24
N VAL A 213 -2.01 -15.21 -3.46
CA VAL A 213 -2.26 -14.25 -4.56
C VAL A 213 -1.43 -12.98 -4.41
N VAL A 214 -1.27 -12.51 -3.17
CA VAL A 214 -0.46 -11.32 -2.89
C VAL A 214 1.03 -11.60 -3.17
N ALA A 215 1.53 -12.75 -2.72
CA ALA A 215 2.92 -13.15 -2.97
C ALA A 215 3.19 -13.31 -4.48
N ASP A 216 2.30 -13.97 -5.22
CA ASP A 216 2.42 -14.14 -6.68
C ASP A 216 2.45 -12.80 -7.41
N ALA A 217 1.60 -11.85 -7.01
CA ALA A 217 1.59 -10.51 -7.59
C ALA A 217 2.92 -9.78 -7.31
N ILE A 218 3.45 -9.87 -6.09
CA ILE A 218 4.72 -9.26 -5.71
C ILE A 218 5.88 -9.91 -6.51
N LEU A 219 5.95 -11.23 -6.58
CA LEU A 219 6.98 -11.94 -7.32
C LEU A 219 6.93 -11.65 -8.83
N THR A 220 5.72 -11.46 -9.38
CA THR A 220 5.53 -11.03 -10.78
C THR A 220 6.15 -9.65 -11.01
N VAL A 221 5.89 -8.69 -10.13
CA VAL A 221 6.47 -7.35 -10.21
C VAL A 221 7.99 -7.39 -10.02
N VAL A 222 8.49 -8.18 -9.05
CA VAL A 222 9.93 -8.38 -8.83
C VAL A 222 10.61 -8.94 -10.10
N ALA A 223 10.01 -9.93 -10.75
CA ALA A 223 10.56 -10.51 -11.98
C ALA A 223 10.63 -9.50 -13.13
N GLN A 224 9.62 -8.63 -13.27
CA GLN A 224 9.58 -7.59 -14.30
C GLN A 224 10.54 -6.42 -13.99
N ALA A 225 10.78 -6.13 -12.72
CA ALA A 225 11.65 -5.04 -12.26
C ALA A 225 13.15 -5.41 -12.31
N ARG A 226 13.49 -6.69 -12.45
CA ARG A 226 14.90 -7.13 -12.63
C ARG A 226 15.39 -6.68 -14.00
N PRO A 227 16.59 -6.08 -14.09
CA PRO A 227 17.17 -5.79 -15.38
C PRO A 227 17.32 -7.10 -16.17
N SER A 228 16.95 -7.05 -17.46
CA SER A 228 17.20 -8.18 -18.37
C SER A 228 18.71 -8.47 -18.35
N CYS A 229 19.12 -9.68 -18.01
CA CYS A 229 20.47 -10.10 -18.22
C CYS A 229 20.73 -10.08 -19.74
N SER A 230 21.44 -9.04 -20.19
CA SER A 230 21.96 -8.92 -21.57
C SER A 230 23.20 -9.76 -21.70
#